data_af93de9a426ee42b6a23180f153e8e95
#
_entry.id   af93de9a426ee42b6a23180f153e8e95
#
_cell.length_a   1.000
_cell.length_b   1.000
_cell.length_c   1.000
_cell.angle_alpha   90.00
_cell.angle_beta   90.00
_cell.angle_gamma   90.00
#
_symmetry.space_group_name_H-M   'P 1'
#
loop_
_entity.id
_entity.type
_entity.pdbx_description
1 polymer ?
#
loop_
_entity_poly.entity_id
_entity_poly.type
_entity_poly.pdbx_seq_one_letter_code
_entity_poly.pdbx_strand_id
1 'polypeptide(L)'
;MSFAVEVRDLTVRYGRSTAVDRVSLSLEPGLIYGLLGRNGAGKTSLLSTIAAYQRPSSGTILVDGEDPYENARVMAEISLVREGGDFPEEKIKGVLDFAARLRPRWDAALAAELVDRFELPLDKKPTQLSRGKRSALGVVDGLASRAPLTMFDEAYLGLDAPSRYAFYDALLADYAEHQRTIVLSSHLIEEVERLFERVVILDAGRVLLDEDAESLRARGRTVTGPTAVVEDFVTGMRVVARTALGPTLQVTVVGELPENDTERAAAAGLELGAVPLQDLFVHLTAKGTP
;
A
#
# COMPACT_ATOMS: atom_id res chain seq x y z
N MET A 1 -14.75 13.45 -3.61
CA MET A 1 -13.71 14.35 -4.15
C MET A 1 -12.37 13.69 -3.90
N SER A 2 -11.53 13.58 -4.92
CA SER A 2 -10.24 12.86 -4.88
C SER A 2 -9.17 13.75 -5.49
N PHE A 3 -7.93 13.66 -4.96
CA PHE A 3 -6.80 14.45 -5.42
C PHE A 3 -5.85 13.61 -6.27
N ALA A 4 -5.38 14.18 -7.38
CA ALA A 4 -4.25 13.67 -8.13
C ALA A 4 -2.94 14.08 -7.45
N VAL A 5 -1.89 13.27 -7.64
CA VAL A 5 -0.53 13.61 -7.21
C VAL A 5 0.41 13.48 -8.40
N GLU A 6 1.18 14.53 -8.67
CA GLU A 6 2.24 14.51 -9.66
C GLU A 6 3.59 14.69 -8.97
N VAL A 7 4.49 13.77 -9.20
CA VAL A 7 5.88 13.80 -8.71
C VAL A 7 6.80 13.79 -9.91
N ARG A 8 7.71 14.78 -10.00
CA ARG A 8 8.65 14.92 -11.12
C ARG A 8 10.09 15.06 -10.62
N ASP A 9 10.93 14.11 -11.02
CA ASP A 9 12.38 14.04 -10.72
C ASP A 9 12.72 14.27 -9.24
N LEU A 10 11.85 13.76 -8.36
CA LEU A 10 11.93 13.97 -6.92
C LEU A 10 13.16 13.30 -6.34
N THR A 11 13.96 14.07 -5.63
CA THR A 11 15.08 13.57 -4.84
C THR A 11 14.95 14.00 -3.38
N VAL A 12 15.11 13.05 -2.46
CA VAL A 12 15.12 13.29 -1.02
C VAL A 12 16.39 12.74 -0.42
N ARG A 13 17.15 13.60 0.27
CA ARG A 13 18.43 13.26 0.89
C ARG A 13 18.43 13.57 2.38
N TYR A 14 19.07 12.68 3.15
CA TYR A 14 19.38 12.87 4.56
C TYR A 14 20.89 12.82 4.73
N GLY A 15 21.51 13.99 4.81
CA GLY A 15 22.96 14.09 4.82
C GLY A 15 23.58 13.50 3.54
N ARG A 16 24.33 12.39 3.69
CA ARG A 16 24.96 11.69 2.54
C ARG A 16 24.09 10.58 1.94
N SER A 17 22.99 10.22 2.58
CA SER A 17 22.10 9.16 2.11
C SER A 17 21.02 9.73 1.22
N THR A 18 20.78 9.10 0.07
CA THR A 18 19.68 9.42 -0.83
C THR A 18 18.58 8.38 -0.59
N ALA A 19 17.45 8.83 -0.03
CA ALA A 19 16.31 7.97 0.27
C ALA A 19 15.34 7.84 -0.92
N VAL A 20 15.22 8.91 -1.73
CA VAL A 20 14.46 8.96 -2.98
C VAL A 20 15.35 9.56 -4.05
N ASP A 21 15.53 8.89 -5.18
CA ASP A 21 16.46 9.27 -6.24
C ASP A 21 15.74 9.44 -7.58
N ARG A 22 15.45 10.69 -7.93
CA ARG A 22 14.83 11.10 -9.20
C ARG A 22 13.54 10.32 -9.53
N VAL A 23 12.67 10.18 -8.52
CA VAL A 23 11.38 9.52 -8.69
C VAL A 23 10.44 10.43 -9.46
N SER A 24 9.85 9.89 -10.54
CA SER A 24 8.72 10.50 -11.25
C SER A 24 7.58 9.48 -11.24
N LEU A 25 6.41 9.90 -10.76
CA LEU A 25 5.18 9.09 -10.75
C LEU A 25 3.95 9.99 -10.74
N SER A 26 2.82 9.43 -11.16
CA SER A 26 1.53 10.11 -11.13
C SER A 26 0.51 9.20 -10.45
N LEU A 27 -0.18 9.74 -9.43
CA LEU A 27 -1.30 9.06 -8.82
C LEU A 27 -2.60 9.67 -9.39
N GLU A 28 -3.34 8.86 -10.10
CA GLU A 28 -4.66 9.25 -10.62
C GLU A 28 -5.66 9.37 -9.47
N PRO A 29 -6.59 10.33 -9.55
CA PRO A 29 -7.53 10.55 -8.47
C PRO A 29 -8.53 9.39 -8.34
N GLY A 30 -8.86 9.03 -7.09
CA GLY A 30 -9.94 8.10 -6.81
C GLY A 30 -9.58 6.62 -6.87
N LEU A 31 -8.29 6.27 -6.85
CA LEU A 31 -7.82 4.88 -6.83
C LEU A 31 -7.15 4.53 -5.50
N ILE A 32 -7.14 3.22 -5.19
CA ILE A 32 -6.37 2.64 -4.09
C ILE A 32 -5.02 2.15 -4.63
N TYR A 33 -3.95 2.80 -4.19
CA TYR A 33 -2.58 2.47 -4.56
C TYR A 33 -1.89 1.62 -3.51
N GLY A 34 -1.22 0.57 -3.95
CA GLY A 34 -0.22 -0.15 -3.17
C GLY A 34 1.18 0.44 -3.41
N LEU A 35 1.77 1.08 -2.42
CA LEU A 35 3.17 1.51 -2.46
C LEU A 35 4.04 0.44 -1.82
N LEU A 36 4.61 -0.43 -2.64
CA LEU A 36 5.35 -1.61 -2.21
C LEU A 36 6.85 -1.37 -2.25
N GLY A 37 7.58 -2.03 -1.37
CA GLY A 37 9.03 -1.95 -1.33
C GLY A 37 9.59 -2.49 -0.02
N ARG A 38 10.83 -2.96 -0.06
CA ARG A 38 11.55 -3.43 1.14
C ARG A 38 11.74 -2.29 2.14
N ASN A 39 12.06 -2.64 3.39
CA ASN A 39 12.45 -1.64 4.38
C ASN A 39 13.66 -0.84 3.88
N GLY A 40 13.58 0.50 3.99
CA GLY A 40 14.60 1.39 3.46
C GLY A 40 14.48 1.70 1.96
N ALA A 41 13.46 1.22 1.25
CA ALA A 41 13.25 1.52 -0.18
C ALA A 41 12.87 2.99 -0.47
N GLY A 42 12.53 3.79 0.56
CA GLY A 42 12.19 5.21 0.40
C GLY A 42 10.69 5.53 0.53
N LYS A 43 9.83 4.55 0.82
CA LYS A 43 8.36 4.71 0.92
C LYS A 43 7.96 5.85 1.86
N THR A 44 8.39 5.79 3.13
CA THR A 44 8.12 6.81 4.14
C THR A 44 8.62 8.20 3.72
N SER A 45 9.81 8.27 3.12
CA SER A 45 10.37 9.55 2.65
C SER A 45 9.55 10.14 1.51
N LEU A 46 9.11 9.31 0.57
CA LEU A 46 8.23 9.75 -0.51
C LEU A 46 6.89 10.26 0.03
N LEU A 47 6.20 9.47 0.86
CA LEU A 47 4.90 9.84 1.43
C LEU A 47 4.99 11.08 2.32
N SER A 48 6.05 11.21 3.15
CA SER A 48 6.27 12.38 3.99
C SER A 48 6.52 13.65 3.16
N THR A 49 7.14 13.52 1.99
CA THR A 49 7.36 14.66 1.09
C THR A 49 6.07 15.04 0.36
N ILE A 50 5.27 14.08 -0.09
CA ILE A 50 3.93 14.33 -0.66
C ILE A 50 3.03 15.03 0.37
N ALA A 51 3.08 14.61 1.64
CA ALA A 51 2.33 15.24 2.74
C ALA A 51 2.89 16.59 3.20
N ALA A 52 3.93 17.12 2.55
CA ALA A 52 4.61 18.36 2.90
C ALA A 52 5.24 18.39 4.31
N TYR A 53 5.51 17.21 4.92
CA TYR A 53 6.21 17.13 6.21
C TYR A 53 7.71 17.45 6.08
N GLN A 54 8.23 17.41 4.87
CA GLN A 54 9.59 17.81 4.52
C GLN A 54 9.67 18.32 3.09
N ARG A 55 10.64 19.20 2.83
CA ARG A 55 10.93 19.65 1.46
C ARG A 55 11.76 18.62 0.71
N PRO A 56 11.52 18.44 -0.59
CA PRO A 56 12.43 17.70 -1.44
C PRO A 56 13.81 18.37 -1.52
N SER A 57 14.86 17.59 -1.76
CA SER A 57 16.19 18.12 -2.07
C SER A 57 16.24 18.67 -3.50
N SER A 58 15.47 18.09 -4.42
CA SER A 58 15.23 18.58 -5.78
C SER A 58 13.99 17.90 -6.38
N GLY A 59 13.52 18.39 -7.51
CA GLY A 59 12.28 17.95 -8.15
C GLY A 59 11.06 18.70 -7.63
N THR A 60 9.87 18.31 -8.09
CA THR A 60 8.62 18.98 -7.77
C THR A 60 7.54 17.97 -7.39
N ILE A 61 6.61 18.40 -6.53
CA ILE A 61 5.40 17.68 -6.18
C ILE A 61 4.22 18.64 -6.37
N LEU A 62 3.18 18.16 -7.03
CA LEU A 62 1.89 18.83 -7.09
C LEU A 62 0.82 17.88 -6.55
N VAL A 63 -0.03 18.39 -5.69
CA VAL A 63 -1.23 17.72 -5.19
C VAL A 63 -2.43 18.53 -5.64
N ASP A 64 -3.29 17.92 -6.45
CA ASP A 64 -4.40 18.58 -7.12
C ASP A 64 -3.95 19.83 -7.91
N GLY A 65 -2.78 19.73 -8.55
CA GLY A 65 -2.19 20.79 -9.37
C GLY A 65 -1.46 21.89 -8.60
N GLU A 66 -1.38 21.84 -7.28
CA GLU A 66 -0.73 22.85 -6.44
C GLU A 66 0.42 22.27 -5.61
N ASP A 67 1.45 23.09 -5.34
CA ASP A 67 2.50 22.73 -4.39
C ASP A 67 1.88 22.61 -2.98
N PRO A 68 1.98 21.45 -2.32
CA PRO A 68 1.42 21.27 -1.00
C PRO A 68 2.22 21.96 0.10
N TYR A 69 3.48 22.35 -0.15
CA TYR A 69 4.33 22.93 0.87
C TYR A 69 3.91 24.35 1.24
N GLU A 70 3.70 24.59 2.56
CA GLU A 70 3.17 25.85 3.11
C GLU A 70 1.81 26.28 2.50
N ASN A 71 1.06 25.34 1.94
CA ASN A 71 -0.27 25.54 1.38
C ASN A 71 -1.32 24.95 2.33
N ALA A 72 -1.82 25.77 3.25
CA ALA A 72 -2.77 25.34 4.28
C ALA A 72 -4.07 24.72 3.69
N ARG A 73 -4.52 25.19 2.51
CA ARG A 73 -5.70 24.65 1.83
C ARG A 73 -5.46 23.19 1.40
N VAL A 74 -4.35 22.94 0.74
CA VAL A 74 -4.02 21.59 0.25
C VAL A 74 -3.65 20.66 1.42
N MET A 75 -2.86 21.14 2.39
CA MET A 75 -2.44 20.35 3.56
C MET A 75 -3.62 19.89 4.43
N ALA A 76 -4.68 20.70 4.55
CA ALA A 76 -5.88 20.31 5.30
C ALA A 76 -6.62 19.12 4.65
N GLU A 77 -6.43 18.90 3.36
CA GLU A 77 -7.06 17.86 2.54
C GLU A 77 -6.13 16.65 2.28
N ILE A 78 -4.96 16.61 2.93
CA ILE A 78 -4.03 15.47 2.90
C ILE A 78 -3.99 14.83 4.29
N SER A 79 -4.16 13.53 4.38
CA SER A 79 -3.96 12.75 5.61
C SER A 79 -2.81 11.76 5.41
N LEU A 80 -1.79 11.83 6.26
CA LEU A 80 -0.72 10.83 6.35
C LEU A 80 -0.72 10.19 7.73
N VAL A 81 -1.08 8.93 7.78
CA VAL A 81 -1.04 8.09 8.98
C VAL A 81 0.21 7.23 8.93
N ARG A 82 1.09 7.38 9.92
CA ARG A 82 2.32 6.58 10.06
C ARG A 82 2.17 5.52 11.14
N GLU A 83 2.99 4.48 11.05
CA GLU A 83 3.05 3.47 12.10
C GLU A 83 3.27 4.11 13.48
N GLY A 84 2.42 3.73 14.44
CA GLY A 84 2.47 4.27 15.80
C GLY A 84 1.92 5.69 15.97
N GLY A 85 1.64 6.41 14.89
CA GLY A 85 1.04 7.75 14.86
C GLY A 85 1.85 8.83 15.58
N ASP A 86 1.73 10.05 15.08
CA ASP A 86 2.27 11.25 15.75
C ASP A 86 1.11 12.02 16.37
N PHE A 87 0.77 11.68 17.61
CA PHE A 87 -0.35 12.28 18.32
C PHE A 87 0.12 13.26 19.39
N PRO A 88 -0.63 14.37 19.63
CA PRO A 88 -0.37 15.25 20.73
C PRO A 88 -0.54 14.55 22.09
N GLU A 89 0.10 15.07 23.13
CA GLU A 89 0.01 14.55 24.51
C GLU A 89 -1.32 14.91 25.19
N GLU A 90 -2.42 14.68 24.48
CA GLU A 90 -3.79 14.88 24.95
C GLU A 90 -4.50 13.53 25.14
N LYS A 91 -5.65 13.53 25.84
CA LYS A 91 -6.53 12.35 25.86
C LYS A 91 -7.02 12.04 24.46
N ILE A 92 -7.28 10.77 24.13
CA ILE A 92 -7.75 10.35 22.81
C ILE A 92 -8.97 11.15 22.35
N LYS A 93 -9.92 11.42 23.27
CA LYS A 93 -11.03 12.31 22.95
C LYS A 93 -10.56 13.67 22.43
N GLY A 94 -9.61 14.31 23.11
CA GLY A 94 -9.04 15.60 22.70
C GLY A 94 -8.27 15.52 21.38
N VAL A 95 -7.57 14.40 21.12
CA VAL A 95 -6.90 14.13 19.85
C VAL A 95 -7.92 14.10 18.69
N LEU A 96 -9.02 13.36 18.84
CA LEU A 96 -10.06 13.26 17.82
C LEU A 96 -10.84 14.58 17.66
N ASP A 97 -11.13 15.29 18.76
CA ASP A 97 -11.75 16.62 18.71
C ASP A 97 -10.84 17.64 17.99
N PHE A 98 -9.52 17.53 18.16
CA PHE A 98 -8.55 18.37 17.44
C PHE A 98 -8.50 18.03 15.95
N ALA A 99 -8.43 16.75 15.61
CA ALA A 99 -8.49 16.28 14.23
C ALA A 99 -9.76 16.78 13.51
N ALA A 100 -10.92 16.66 14.17
CA ALA A 100 -12.21 17.12 13.66
C ALA A 100 -12.24 18.62 13.31
N ARG A 101 -11.49 19.46 14.05
CA ARG A 101 -11.39 20.90 13.77
C ARG A 101 -10.48 21.24 12.59
N LEU A 102 -9.48 20.39 12.33
CA LEU A 102 -8.50 20.61 11.27
C LEU A 102 -8.90 19.98 9.93
N ARG A 103 -9.80 19.00 9.96
CA ARG A 103 -10.18 18.23 8.77
C ARG A 103 -11.53 18.68 8.24
N PRO A 104 -11.60 19.34 7.05
CA PRO A 104 -12.85 19.89 6.51
C PRO A 104 -13.94 18.83 6.27
N ARG A 105 -13.53 17.57 6.08
CA ARG A 105 -14.41 16.45 5.73
C ARG A 105 -14.58 15.43 6.84
N TRP A 106 -14.22 15.80 8.07
CA TRP A 106 -14.27 14.88 9.22
C TRP A 106 -15.66 14.24 9.37
N ASP A 107 -15.67 12.91 9.41
CA ASP A 107 -16.86 12.13 9.70
C ASP A 107 -16.88 11.68 11.16
N ALA A 108 -17.68 12.37 11.95
CA ALA A 108 -17.78 12.07 13.38
C ALA A 108 -18.51 10.75 13.67
N ALA A 109 -19.43 10.32 12.79
CA ALA A 109 -20.15 9.06 12.94
C ALA A 109 -19.21 7.88 12.68
N LEU A 110 -18.44 7.92 11.59
CA LEU A 110 -17.43 6.92 11.28
C LEU A 110 -16.35 6.87 12.38
N ALA A 111 -15.89 8.03 12.87
CA ALA A 111 -14.93 8.08 13.97
C ALA A 111 -15.46 7.37 15.21
N ALA A 112 -16.71 7.62 15.62
CA ALA A 112 -17.34 7.00 16.78
C ALA A 112 -17.49 5.47 16.59
N GLU A 113 -17.94 5.02 15.41
CA GLU A 113 -18.03 3.60 15.07
C GLU A 113 -16.69 2.89 15.19
N LEU A 114 -15.64 3.49 14.60
CA LEU A 114 -14.30 2.89 14.62
C LEU A 114 -13.67 2.92 16.03
N VAL A 115 -13.91 3.96 16.82
CA VAL A 115 -13.50 4.03 18.23
C VAL A 115 -14.10 2.86 19.02
N ASP A 116 -15.37 2.59 18.84
CA ASP A 116 -16.06 1.47 19.47
C ASP A 116 -15.53 0.13 18.96
N ARG A 117 -15.45 -0.04 17.64
CA ARG A 117 -14.94 -1.25 16.99
C ARG A 117 -13.52 -1.62 17.43
N PHE A 118 -12.64 -0.64 17.59
CA PHE A 118 -11.26 -0.84 18.06
C PHE A 118 -11.14 -0.73 19.58
N GLU A 119 -12.23 -0.55 20.32
CA GLU A 119 -12.27 -0.42 21.79
C GLU A 119 -11.23 0.60 22.30
N LEU A 120 -11.21 1.80 21.75
CA LEU A 120 -10.25 2.82 22.12
C LEU A 120 -10.67 3.53 23.43
N PRO A 121 -9.82 3.54 24.46
CA PRO A 121 -10.12 4.18 25.74
C PRO A 121 -9.97 5.70 25.64
N LEU A 122 -11.08 6.42 25.42
CA LEU A 122 -11.11 7.87 25.15
C LEU A 122 -10.51 8.75 26.26
N ASP A 123 -10.43 8.25 27.47
CA ASP A 123 -9.89 8.94 28.66
C ASP A 123 -8.36 8.80 28.83
N LYS A 124 -7.72 7.92 28.06
CA LYS A 124 -6.26 7.72 28.08
C LYS A 124 -5.55 8.60 27.06
N LYS A 125 -4.24 8.80 27.29
CA LYS A 125 -3.34 9.43 26.31
C LYS A 125 -2.80 8.39 25.31
N PRO A 126 -2.43 8.79 24.07
CA PRO A 126 -1.80 7.88 23.11
C PRO A 126 -0.54 7.18 23.63
N THR A 127 0.25 7.86 24.49
CA THR A 127 1.45 7.29 25.12
C THR A 127 1.16 6.14 26.10
N GLN A 128 -0.08 6.02 26.57
CA GLN A 128 -0.52 4.95 27.48
C GLN A 128 -1.13 3.75 26.73
N LEU A 129 -1.24 3.84 25.40
CA LEU A 129 -1.77 2.77 24.57
C LEU A 129 -0.71 1.72 24.25
N SER A 130 -1.16 0.48 24.04
CA SER A 130 -0.35 -0.52 23.34
C SER A 130 -0.05 -0.06 21.91
N ARG A 131 0.97 -0.65 21.28
CA ARG A 131 1.28 -0.37 19.86
C ARG A 131 0.06 -0.58 18.96
N GLY A 132 -0.68 -1.67 19.16
CA GLY A 132 -1.89 -1.98 18.38
C GLY A 132 -2.99 -0.94 18.55
N LYS A 133 -3.31 -0.55 19.80
CA LYS A 133 -4.32 0.51 20.02
C LYS A 133 -3.88 1.87 19.49
N ARG A 134 -2.56 2.16 19.48
CA ARG A 134 -2.04 3.40 18.86
C ARG A 134 -2.17 3.37 17.34
N SER A 135 -1.88 2.23 16.71
CA SER A 135 -2.13 2.03 15.27
C SER A 135 -3.62 2.16 14.95
N ALA A 136 -4.50 1.59 15.78
CA ALA A 136 -5.94 1.72 15.63
C ALA A 136 -6.41 3.19 15.71
N LEU A 137 -5.85 4.00 16.64
CA LEU A 137 -6.14 5.43 16.70
C LEU A 137 -5.74 6.14 15.39
N GLY A 138 -4.58 5.80 14.81
CA GLY A 138 -4.16 6.33 13.51
C GLY A 138 -5.12 5.95 12.38
N VAL A 139 -5.60 4.71 12.38
CA VAL A 139 -6.60 4.25 11.41
C VAL A 139 -7.91 5.03 11.54
N VAL A 140 -8.38 5.27 12.78
CA VAL A 140 -9.58 6.10 13.04
C VAL A 140 -9.38 7.51 12.50
N ASP A 141 -8.25 8.16 12.80
CA ASP A 141 -7.94 9.51 12.33
C ASP A 141 -7.90 9.56 10.79
N GLY A 142 -7.19 8.61 10.16
CA GLY A 142 -7.05 8.56 8.70
C GLY A 142 -8.36 8.32 7.97
N LEU A 143 -9.18 7.36 8.41
CA LEU A 143 -10.45 7.05 7.76
C LEU A 143 -11.48 8.15 7.99
N ALA A 144 -11.65 8.60 9.26
CA ALA A 144 -12.62 9.63 9.60
C ALA A 144 -12.27 11.01 9.05
N SER A 145 -11.01 11.28 8.72
CA SER A 145 -10.61 12.53 8.05
C SER A 145 -11.29 12.74 6.70
N ARG A 146 -11.63 11.65 6.01
CA ARG A 146 -12.14 11.66 4.61
C ARG A 146 -11.37 12.59 3.69
N ALA A 147 -10.06 12.72 3.96
CA ALA A 147 -9.19 13.56 3.17
C ALA A 147 -9.12 13.05 1.72
N PRO A 148 -9.25 13.92 0.69
CA PRO A 148 -9.16 13.55 -0.72
C PRO A 148 -7.91 12.79 -1.12
N LEU A 149 -6.81 12.99 -0.38
CA LEU A 149 -5.60 12.17 -0.42
C LEU A 149 -5.34 11.61 0.99
N THR A 150 -5.53 10.31 1.15
CA THR A 150 -5.29 9.59 2.42
C THR A 150 -4.17 8.57 2.23
N MET A 151 -3.12 8.68 3.03
CA MET A 151 -1.94 7.83 2.94
C MET A 151 -1.71 7.10 4.26
N PHE A 152 -1.58 5.78 4.22
CA PHE A 152 -1.27 4.91 5.35
C PHE A 152 0.14 4.34 5.18
N ASP A 153 1.10 4.87 5.92
CA ASP A 153 2.48 4.42 5.88
C ASP A 153 2.71 3.34 6.95
N GLU A 154 2.52 2.09 6.54
CA GLU A 154 2.62 0.91 7.41
C GLU A 154 1.78 1.01 8.69
N ALA A 155 0.75 1.87 8.70
CA ALA A 155 -0.01 2.24 9.89
C ALA A 155 -0.78 1.07 10.54
N TYR A 156 -1.13 0.06 9.76
CA TYR A 156 -1.89 -1.12 10.19
C TYR A 156 -1.02 -2.29 10.69
N LEU A 157 0.31 -2.22 10.52
CA LEU A 157 1.21 -3.32 10.92
C LEU A 157 1.25 -3.54 12.44
N GLY A 158 0.93 -2.52 13.22
CA GLY A 158 0.81 -2.65 14.67
C GLY A 158 -0.46 -3.34 15.16
N LEU A 159 -1.46 -3.52 14.28
CA LEU A 159 -2.74 -4.16 14.60
C LEU A 159 -2.58 -5.69 14.69
N ASP A 160 -3.36 -6.33 15.56
CA ASP A 160 -3.56 -7.78 15.49
C ASP A 160 -4.39 -8.18 14.27
N ALA A 161 -4.44 -9.46 13.95
CA ALA A 161 -5.11 -9.94 12.73
C ALA A 161 -6.59 -9.55 12.67
N PRO A 162 -7.41 -9.72 13.74
CA PRO A 162 -8.81 -9.28 13.71
C PRO A 162 -8.96 -7.78 13.45
N SER A 163 -8.15 -6.95 14.11
CA SER A 163 -8.18 -5.49 13.93
C SER A 163 -7.73 -5.06 12.53
N ARG A 164 -6.79 -5.78 11.91
CA ARG A 164 -6.38 -5.52 10.52
C ARG A 164 -7.51 -5.82 9.54
N TYR A 165 -8.21 -6.93 9.68
CA TYR A 165 -9.38 -7.22 8.85
C TYR A 165 -10.48 -6.17 9.04
N ALA A 166 -10.73 -5.76 10.28
CA ALA A 166 -11.69 -4.69 10.57
C ALA A 166 -11.30 -3.35 9.91
N PHE A 167 -10.00 -3.04 9.84
CA PHE A 167 -9.49 -1.89 9.08
C PHE A 167 -9.75 -2.03 7.58
N TYR A 168 -9.44 -3.18 6.98
CA TYR A 168 -9.64 -3.39 5.54
C TYR A 168 -11.11 -3.30 5.16
N ASP A 169 -11.98 -3.89 5.97
CA ASP A 169 -13.43 -3.86 5.74
C ASP A 169 -13.96 -2.42 5.86
N ALA A 170 -13.53 -1.67 6.88
CA ALA A 170 -13.91 -0.26 7.06
C ALA A 170 -13.40 0.63 5.92
N LEU A 171 -12.16 0.41 5.46
CA LEU A 171 -11.57 1.14 4.35
C LEU A 171 -12.36 0.90 3.05
N LEU A 172 -12.66 -0.36 2.72
CA LEU A 172 -13.40 -0.69 1.51
C LEU A 172 -14.84 -0.19 1.56
N ALA A 173 -15.52 -0.31 2.70
CA ALA A 173 -16.88 0.18 2.88
C ALA A 173 -16.95 1.71 2.69
N ASP A 174 -16.05 2.44 3.34
CA ASP A 174 -15.97 3.89 3.21
C ASP A 174 -15.54 4.34 1.80
N TYR A 175 -14.60 3.62 1.17
CA TYR A 175 -14.17 3.89 -0.20
C TYR A 175 -15.28 3.68 -1.23
N ALA A 176 -16.12 2.65 -1.06
CA ALA A 176 -17.24 2.38 -1.97
C ALA A 176 -18.26 3.53 -2.00
N GLU A 177 -18.47 4.21 -0.86
CA GLU A 177 -19.40 5.33 -0.74
C GLU A 177 -18.71 6.69 -1.02
N HIS A 178 -17.45 6.81 -0.67
CA HIS A 178 -16.69 8.07 -0.67
C HIS A 178 -15.33 7.87 -1.35
N GLN A 179 -15.36 7.64 -2.67
CA GLN A 179 -14.14 7.49 -3.46
C GLN A 179 -13.17 8.66 -3.25
N ARG A 180 -11.93 8.32 -2.92
CA ARG A 180 -10.80 9.24 -2.79
C ARG A 180 -9.50 8.53 -3.11
N THR A 181 -8.43 9.27 -3.30
CA THR A 181 -7.12 8.68 -3.54
C THR A 181 -6.56 8.14 -2.23
N ILE A 182 -6.31 6.84 -2.18
CA ILE A 182 -5.76 6.16 -1.00
C ILE A 182 -4.42 5.53 -1.39
N VAL A 183 -3.40 5.71 -0.54
CA VAL A 183 -2.11 5.03 -0.70
C VAL A 183 -1.84 4.19 0.54
N LEU A 184 -1.66 2.90 0.36
CA LEU A 184 -1.25 1.97 1.41
C LEU A 184 0.19 1.55 1.17
N SER A 185 1.13 1.97 2.02
CA SER A 185 2.48 1.44 1.97
C SER A 185 2.56 0.12 2.72
N SER A 186 3.25 -0.85 2.13
CA SER A 186 3.45 -2.17 2.75
C SER A 186 4.73 -2.84 2.30
N HIS A 187 5.25 -3.69 3.18
CA HIS A 187 6.19 -4.76 2.84
C HIS A 187 5.57 -6.16 3.01
N LEU A 188 4.32 -6.26 3.54
CA LEU A 188 3.53 -7.48 3.67
C LEU A 188 2.43 -7.49 2.60
N ILE A 189 2.79 -7.86 1.38
CA ILE A 189 1.96 -7.69 0.19
C ILE A 189 0.73 -8.61 0.22
N GLU A 190 0.90 -9.87 0.61
CA GLU A 190 -0.16 -10.88 0.62
C GLU A 190 -1.41 -10.47 1.41
N GLU A 191 -1.23 -9.67 2.46
CA GLU A 191 -2.33 -9.25 3.32
C GLU A 191 -3.21 -8.17 2.70
N VAL A 192 -2.64 -7.33 1.81
CA VAL A 192 -3.28 -6.11 1.31
C VAL A 192 -3.45 -6.06 -0.21
N GLU A 193 -2.87 -7.01 -0.94
CA GLU A 193 -2.86 -7.00 -2.42
C GLU A 193 -4.25 -6.96 -3.05
N ARG A 194 -5.27 -7.50 -2.35
CA ARG A 194 -6.67 -7.48 -2.81
C ARG A 194 -7.32 -6.10 -2.77
N LEU A 195 -6.70 -5.15 -2.05
CA LEU A 195 -7.22 -3.78 -1.92
C LEU A 195 -6.75 -2.89 -3.08
N PHE A 196 -5.68 -3.28 -3.78
CA PHE A 196 -5.01 -2.42 -4.73
C PHE A 196 -5.65 -2.47 -6.11
N GLU A 197 -5.93 -1.29 -6.65
CA GLU A 197 -6.26 -1.08 -8.05
C GLU A 197 -4.99 -0.80 -8.87
N ARG A 198 -4.01 -0.13 -8.26
CA ARG A 198 -2.72 0.15 -8.89
C ARG A 198 -1.55 -0.10 -7.92
N VAL A 199 -0.42 -0.52 -8.45
CA VAL A 199 0.77 -0.90 -7.66
C VAL A 199 1.97 -0.10 -8.12
N VAL A 200 2.62 0.57 -7.17
CA VAL A 200 3.92 1.22 -7.35
C VAL A 200 4.96 0.47 -6.53
N ILE A 201 6.00 -0.04 -7.16
CA ILE A 201 7.10 -0.71 -6.47
C ILE A 201 8.30 0.23 -6.42
N LEU A 202 8.78 0.49 -5.19
CA LEU A 202 10.03 1.19 -4.93
C LEU A 202 11.15 0.20 -4.58
N ASP A 203 12.31 0.38 -5.18
CA ASP A 203 13.55 -0.28 -4.78
C ASP A 203 14.71 0.70 -4.78
N ALA A 204 15.50 0.72 -3.70
CA ALA A 204 16.65 1.60 -3.51
C ALA A 204 16.40 3.07 -3.89
N GLY A 205 15.23 3.60 -3.52
CA GLY A 205 14.82 4.99 -3.76
C GLY A 205 14.32 5.29 -5.17
N ARG A 206 14.12 4.30 -6.02
CA ARG A 206 13.64 4.47 -7.40
C ARG A 206 12.36 3.70 -7.64
N VAL A 207 11.53 4.19 -8.57
CA VAL A 207 10.39 3.44 -9.07
C VAL A 207 10.90 2.31 -9.96
N LEU A 208 10.60 1.08 -9.57
CA LEU A 208 10.89 -0.12 -10.35
C LEU A 208 9.72 -0.47 -11.25
N LEU A 209 8.48 -0.21 -10.78
CA LEU A 209 7.25 -0.54 -11.49
C LEU A 209 6.13 0.39 -11.04
N ASP A 210 5.27 0.80 -11.98
CA ASP A 210 4.01 1.53 -11.74
C ASP A 210 2.98 0.97 -12.73
N GLU A 211 2.05 0.14 -12.24
CA GLU A 211 1.09 -0.57 -13.08
C GLU A 211 -0.25 -0.82 -12.39
N ASP A 212 -1.25 -1.06 -13.22
CA ASP A 212 -2.52 -1.63 -12.81
C ASP A 212 -2.33 -3.00 -12.14
N ALA A 213 -3.00 -3.22 -11.00
CA ALA A 213 -2.82 -4.44 -10.20
C ALA A 213 -3.31 -5.71 -10.93
N GLU A 214 -4.36 -5.60 -11.73
CA GLU A 214 -4.89 -6.72 -12.50
C GLU A 214 -3.96 -7.07 -13.66
N SER A 215 -3.46 -6.05 -14.38
CA SER A 215 -2.45 -6.21 -15.43
C SER A 215 -1.18 -6.86 -14.89
N LEU A 216 -0.75 -6.46 -13.68
CA LEU A 216 0.41 -7.06 -13.04
C LEU A 216 0.17 -8.54 -12.68
N ARG A 217 -1.01 -8.88 -12.13
CA ARG A 217 -1.38 -10.28 -11.86
C ARG A 217 -1.47 -11.12 -13.15
N ALA A 218 -1.87 -10.51 -14.26
CA ALA A 218 -1.97 -11.18 -15.54
C ALA A 218 -0.60 -11.55 -16.17
N ARG A 219 0.51 -10.98 -15.67
CA ARG A 219 1.88 -11.24 -16.17
C ARG A 219 2.41 -12.63 -15.88
N GLY A 220 1.67 -13.46 -15.24
CA GLY A 220 2.11 -14.82 -14.94
C GLY A 220 0.98 -15.71 -14.45
N ARG A 221 1.34 -16.94 -14.14
CA ARG A 221 0.42 -17.97 -13.59
C ARG A 221 1.16 -18.85 -12.60
N THR A 222 0.42 -19.40 -11.65
CA THR A 222 0.86 -20.57 -10.90
C THR A 222 0.40 -21.83 -11.63
N VAL A 223 1.25 -22.83 -11.69
CA VAL A 223 0.97 -24.16 -12.26
C VAL A 223 1.12 -25.18 -11.14
N THR A 224 0.03 -25.89 -10.82
CA THR A 224 0.00 -26.85 -9.69
C THR A 224 -0.42 -28.22 -10.18
N GLY A 225 0.29 -29.27 -9.73
CA GLY A 225 -0.01 -30.65 -10.06
C GLY A 225 1.08 -31.63 -9.67
N PRO A 226 1.05 -32.89 -10.19
CA PRO A 226 2.10 -33.87 -9.95
C PRO A 226 3.45 -33.34 -10.44
N THR A 227 4.50 -33.49 -9.62
CA THR A 227 5.84 -32.90 -9.88
C THR A 227 6.35 -33.14 -11.29
N ALA A 228 6.31 -34.39 -11.78
CA ALA A 228 6.84 -34.71 -13.11
C ALA A 228 6.06 -34.02 -14.25
N VAL A 229 4.73 -33.87 -14.10
CA VAL A 229 3.87 -33.26 -15.11
C VAL A 229 4.07 -31.74 -15.12
N VAL A 230 4.21 -31.11 -13.95
CA VAL A 230 4.48 -29.67 -13.83
C VAL A 230 5.83 -29.34 -14.43
N GLU A 231 6.90 -30.11 -14.11
CA GLU A 231 8.24 -29.88 -14.64
C GLU A 231 8.29 -29.97 -16.19
N ASP A 232 7.59 -30.93 -16.77
CA ASP A 232 7.48 -31.05 -18.23
C ASP A 232 6.72 -29.85 -18.83
N PHE A 233 5.59 -29.48 -18.20
CA PHE A 233 4.73 -28.38 -18.68
C PHE A 233 5.44 -27.04 -18.70
N VAL A 234 6.23 -26.72 -17.66
CA VAL A 234 6.91 -25.41 -17.52
C VAL A 234 8.26 -25.37 -18.25
N THR A 235 8.62 -26.42 -18.98
CA THR A 235 9.87 -26.45 -19.75
C THR A 235 9.91 -25.32 -20.76
N GLY A 236 10.96 -24.49 -20.70
CA GLY A 236 11.11 -23.30 -21.55
C GLY A 236 10.40 -22.04 -21.04
N MET A 237 9.61 -22.13 -19.97
CA MET A 237 8.98 -20.97 -19.33
C MET A 237 9.92 -20.31 -18.31
N ARG A 238 9.71 -19.02 -18.04
CA ARG A 238 10.46 -18.30 -17.01
C ARG A 238 9.89 -18.57 -15.64
N VAL A 239 10.50 -19.52 -14.95
CA VAL A 239 10.11 -19.90 -13.57
C VAL A 239 10.71 -18.92 -12.57
N VAL A 240 9.88 -18.42 -11.62
CA VAL A 240 10.27 -17.44 -10.60
C VAL A 240 10.16 -17.97 -9.17
N ALA A 241 9.27 -18.95 -8.95
CA ALA A 241 9.14 -19.61 -7.65
C ALA A 241 8.78 -21.09 -7.82
N ARG A 242 9.14 -21.92 -6.83
CA ARG A 242 8.82 -23.36 -6.76
C ARG A 242 8.49 -23.72 -5.32
N THR A 243 7.37 -24.36 -5.11
CA THR A 243 6.95 -24.86 -3.80
C THR A 243 6.51 -26.33 -3.92
N ALA A 244 7.25 -27.21 -3.26
CA ALA A 244 6.93 -28.65 -3.25
C ALA A 244 6.11 -29.01 -2.01
N LEU A 245 5.02 -29.75 -2.21
CA LEU A 245 4.14 -30.27 -1.17
C LEU A 245 3.93 -31.78 -1.40
N GLY A 246 4.86 -32.58 -0.88
CA GLY A 246 4.86 -34.03 -1.14
C GLY A 246 5.01 -34.35 -2.62
N PRO A 247 4.06 -35.10 -3.24
CA PRO A 247 4.11 -35.43 -4.67
C PRO A 247 3.65 -34.29 -5.58
N THR A 248 3.13 -33.19 -4.99
CA THR A 248 2.61 -32.05 -5.73
C THR A 248 3.65 -30.93 -5.77
N LEU A 249 3.83 -30.32 -6.94
CA LEU A 249 4.66 -29.16 -7.17
C LEU A 249 3.76 -28.00 -7.61
N GLN A 250 3.96 -26.84 -7.01
CA GLN A 250 3.46 -25.57 -7.51
C GLN A 250 4.61 -24.75 -8.05
N VAL A 251 4.49 -24.24 -9.26
CA VAL A 251 5.49 -23.41 -9.91
C VAL A 251 4.86 -22.10 -10.32
N THR A 252 5.50 -20.99 -9.99
CA THR A 252 5.12 -19.65 -10.49
C THR A 252 5.94 -19.34 -11.74
N VAL A 253 5.26 -19.07 -12.85
CA VAL A 253 5.86 -18.68 -14.12
C VAL A 253 5.45 -17.24 -14.46
N VAL A 254 6.39 -16.48 -15.05
CA VAL A 254 6.18 -15.08 -15.45
C VAL A 254 6.50 -14.94 -16.93
N GLY A 255 5.67 -14.18 -17.65
CA GLY A 255 5.75 -13.94 -19.09
C GLY A 255 4.39 -14.14 -19.76
N GLU A 256 4.33 -13.83 -21.05
CA GLU A 256 3.15 -14.12 -21.84
C GLU A 256 3.00 -15.63 -21.97
N LEU A 257 1.88 -16.16 -21.49
CA LEU A 257 1.51 -17.54 -21.70
C LEU A 257 0.77 -17.66 -23.02
N PRO A 258 1.07 -18.67 -23.85
CA PRO A 258 0.32 -18.96 -25.07
C PRO A 258 -1.18 -19.09 -24.79
N GLU A 259 -2.03 -18.63 -25.69
CA GLU A 259 -3.49 -18.67 -25.54
C GLU A 259 -4.06 -20.07 -25.21
N ASN A 260 -3.38 -21.12 -25.65
CA ASN A 260 -3.77 -22.51 -25.45
C ASN A 260 -3.24 -23.13 -24.14
N ASP A 261 -2.48 -22.41 -23.31
CA ASP A 261 -1.91 -23.01 -22.09
C ASP A 261 -2.97 -23.43 -21.08
N THR A 262 -4.12 -22.76 -21.04
CA THR A 262 -5.25 -23.16 -20.20
C THR A 262 -5.79 -24.53 -20.61
N GLU A 263 -5.98 -24.78 -21.92
CA GLU A 263 -6.44 -26.05 -22.43
C GLU A 263 -5.37 -27.16 -22.26
N ARG A 264 -4.12 -26.84 -22.51
CA ARG A 264 -2.98 -27.76 -22.31
C ARG A 264 -2.83 -28.18 -20.86
N ALA A 265 -2.93 -27.22 -19.92
CA ALA A 265 -2.87 -27.52 -18.49
C ALA A 265 -4.04 -28.41 -18.04
N ALA A 266 -5.26 -28.09 -18.47
CA ALA A 266 -6.44 -28.91 -18.18
C ALA A 266 -6.31 -30.34 -18.75
N ALA A 267 -5.81 -30.50 -19.97
CA ALA A 267 -5.55 -31.79 -20.59
C ALA A 267 -4.47 -32.59 -19.87
N ALA A 268 -3.49 -31.91 -19.27
CA ALA A 268 -2.44 -32.53 -18.45
C ALA A 268 -2.85 -32.77 -17.00
N GLY A 269 -4.08 -32.41 -16.57
CA GLY A 269 -4.54 -32.52 -15.20
C GLY A 269 -3.87 -31.54 -14.24
N LEU A 270 -3.41 -30.41 -14.77
CA LEU A 270 -2.79 -29.31 -14.00
C LEU A 270 -3.79 -28.21 -13.68
N GLU A 271 -3.62 -27.59 -12.52
CA GLU A 271 -4.39 -26.42 -12.10
C GLU A 271 -3.59 -25.16 -12.35
N LEU A 272 -4.20 -24.18 -13.05
CA LEU A 272 -3.64 -22.84 -13.24
C LEU A 272 -4.30 -21.86 -12.26
N GLY A 273 -3.46 -21.12 -11.53
CA GLY A 273 -3.89 -20.06 -10.62
C GLY A 273 -3.31 -18.71 -10.96
N ALA A 274 -3.84 -17.66 -10.34
CA ALA A 274 -3.25 -16.32 -10.42
C ALA A 274 -1.90 -16.28 -9.71
N VAL A 275 -0.99 -15.43 -10.15
CA VAL A 275 0.28 -15.20 -9.45
C VAL A 275 0.04 -14.30 -8.24
N PRO A 276 0.50 -14.69 -7.04
CA PRO A 276 0.54 -13.79 -5.89
C PRO A 276 1.43 -12.58 -6.20
N LEU A 277 0.97 -11.36 -5.89
CA LEU A 277 1.80 -10.16 -6.09
C LEU A 277 3.11 -10.22 -5.29
N GLN A 278 3.13 -10.94 -4.17
CA GLN A 278 4.33 -11.20 -3.38
C GLN A 278 5.42 -11.89 -4.19
N ASP A 279 5.09 -12.94 -4.96
CA ASP A 279 6.05 -13.67 -5.78
C ASP A 279 6.60 -12.79 -6.91
N LEU A 280 5.72 -12.01 -7.55
CA LEU A 280 6.11 -11.03 -8.56
C LEU A 280 7.03 -9.96 -7.98
N PHE A 281 6.70 -9.43 -6.79
CA PHE A 281 7.52 -8.46 -6.10
C PHE A 281 8.92 -9.00 -5.78
N VAL A 282 9.00 -10.20 -5.19
CA VAL A 282 10.27 -10.85 -4.88
C VAL A 282 11.10 -11.03 -6.14
N HIS A 283 10.47 -11.48 -7.24
CA HIS A 283 11.14 -11.65 -8.52
C HIS A 283 11.68 -10.33 -9.10
N LEU A 284 10.85 -9.28 -9.07
CA LEU A 284 11.21 -7.97 -9.64
C LEU A 284 12.28 -7.25 -8.81
N THR A 285 12.29 -7.45 -7.49
CA THR A 285 13.26 -6.83 -6.57
C THR A 285 14.48 -7.70 -6.27
N ALA A 286 14.47 -8.98 -6.65
CA ALA A 286 15.67 -9.82 -6.65
C ALA A 286 16.61 -9.25 -7.71
N LYS A 287 17.56 -8.41 -7.27
CA LYS A 287 18.58 -7.83 -8.16
C LYS A 287 19.18 -8.93 -9.02
N GLY A 288 19.02 -8.75 -10.32
CA GLY A 288 19.74 -9.36 -11.41
C GLY A 288 20.76 -10.41 -10.99
N THR A 289 20.34 -11.65 -11.03
CA THR A 289 21.26 -12.70 -11.48
C THR A 289 21.27 -12.57 -12.99
N PRO A 290 22.46 -12.39 -13.60
CA PRO A 290 22.61 -12.15 -15.03
C PRO A 290 22.03 -13.28 -15.87
#